data_15d3a2c53ccd9077dc2f7f0fd8c463c1
#
_entry.id   15d3a2c53ccd9077dc2f7f0fd8c463c1
#
_cell.length_a   1.000
_cell.length_b   1.000
_cell.length_c   1.000
_cell.angle_alpha   90.00
_cell.angle_beta   90.00
_cell.angle_gamma   90.00
#
_symmetry.space_group_name_H-M   'P 1'
#
loop_
_entity.id
_entity.type
_entity.pdbx_description
1 polymer ?
#
loop_
_entity_poly.entity_id
_entity_poly.type
_entity_poly.pdbx_seq_one_letter_code
_entity_poly.pdbx_strand_id
1 'polypeptide(L)'
;MNYFVDMTLFSFIEFTYRMTLLKMTTATGRTGYHNQDRSNTIRIRPLKESRYFPAVVIGGDDLLTEGKTPYWGAYYGVLTKTIGFRSGHQLAITAGWYFHQGDKPVYNKGPFGGVRYTPSFCRELKFMAEYD
;
A
#
# COMPACT_ATOMS: atom_id res chain seq x y z
N MET A 1 3.47 -19.93 -4.75
CA MET A 1 4.23 -19.69 -3.49
C MET A 1 4.66 -18.25 -3.50
N ASN A 2 4.39 -17.50 -2.41
CA ASN A 2 4.71 -16.08 -2.32
C ASN A 2 5.80 -15.88 -1.26
N TYR A 3 6.77 -15.08 -1.59
CA TYR A 3 7.82 -14.62 -0.68
C TYR A 3 7.70 -13.11 -0.50
N PHE A 4 7.87 -12.66 0.74
CA PHE A 4 7.84 -11.25 1.10
C PHE A 4 9.10 -10.92 1.89
N VAL A 5 9.65 -9.76 1.59
CA VAL A 5 10.70 -9.14 2.39
C VAL A 5 10.24 -7.72 2.68
N ASP A 6 10.00 -7.43 3.95
CA ASP A 6 9.64 -6.11 4.43
C ASP A 6 10.78 -5.54 5.24
N MET A 7 11.17 -4.32 4.93
CA MET A 7 12.20 -3.57 5.65
C MET A 7 11.70 -2.19 6.02
N THR A 8 11.88 -1.82 7.28
CA THR A 8 11.61 -0.46 7.76
C THR A 8 12.93 0.20 8.13
N LEU A 9 13.26 1.29 7.45
CA LEU A 9 14.47 2.07 7.67
C LEU A 9 14.11 3.42 8.32
N PHE A 10 14.88 3.81 9.34
CA PHE A 10 14.75 5.10 10.01
C PHE A 10 13.32 5.43 10.51
N SER A 11 12.48 4.44 10.76
CA SER A 11 11.08 4.59 11.19
C SER A 11 10.14 5.38 10.23
N PHE A 12 10.62 5.82 9.08
CA PHE A 12 9.84 6.63 8.13
C PHE A 12 9.95 6.15 6.67
N ILE A 13 10.80 5.16 6.37
CA ILE A 13 10.91 4.53 5.05
C ILE A 13 10.58 3.06 5.20
N GLU A 14 9.64 2.57 4.40
CA GLU A 14 9.31 1.17 4.27
C GLU A 14 9.58 0.71 2.85
N PHE A 15 10.19 -0.45 2.73
CA PHE A 15 10.42 -1.13 1.48
C PHE A 15 9.86 -2.54 1.58
N THR A 16 8.99 -2.90 0.65
CA THR A 16 8.44 -4.24 0.51
C THR A 16 8.84 -4.82 -0.83
N TYR A 17 9.36 -6.02 -0.83
CA TYR A 17 9.59 -6.81 -2.03
C TYR A 17 8.77 -8.08 -1.97
N ARG A 18 7.99 -8.35 -3.02
CA ARG A 18 7.20 -9.55 -3.19
C ARG A 18 7.65 -10.31 -4.43
N MET A 19 7.80 -11.62 -4.31
CA MET A 19 8.05 -12.52 -5.41
C MET A 19 7.04 -13.65 -5.40
N THR A 20 6.36 -13.85 -6.52
CA THR A 20 5.42 -14.97 -6.72
C THR A 20 6.05 -16.01 -7.62
N LEU A 21 6.15 -17.25 -7.11
CA LEU A 21 6.60 -18.40 -7.87
C LEU A 21 5.40 -19.29 -8.18
N LEU A 22 5.20 -19.59 -9.45
CA LEU A 22 4.23 -20.61 -9.89
C LEU A 22 4.96 -21.89 -10.29
N LYS A 23 4.37 -23.02 -9.87
CA LYS A 23 4.79 -24.32 -10.36
C LYS A 23 4.14 -24.53 -11.73
N MET A 24 4.96 -24.62 -12.75
CA MET A 24 4.52 -24.82 -14.13
C MET A 24 5.23 -26.04 -14.73
N THR A 25 4.53 -26.73 -15.61
CA THR A 25 5.10 -27.77 -16.45
C THR A 25 5.34 -27.17 -17.84
N THR A 26 6.57 -27.14 -18.28
CA THR A 26 6.94 -26.65 -19.61
C THR A 26 6.41 -27.57 -20.70
N ALA A 27 6.33 -27.08 -21.94
CA ALA A 27 5.97 -27.90 -23.11
C ALA A 27 6.89 -29.15 -23.30
N THR A 28 8.08 -29.12 -22.74
CA THR A 28 9.04 -30.25 -22.72
C THR A 28 8.81 -31.24 -21.57
N GLY A 29 7.71 -31.08 -20.80
CA GLY A 29 7.36 -31.96 -19.68
C GLY A 29 8.16 -31.74 -18.39
N ARG A 30 9.05 -30.75 -18.32
CA ARG A 30 9.79 -30.43 -17.11
C ARG A 30 8.91 -29.59 -16.16
N THR A 31 8.71 -30.06 -14.95
CA THR A 31 8.01 -29.32 -13.90
C THR A 31 9.01 -28.58 -13.02
N GLY A 32 8.79 -27.30 -12.86
CA GLY A 32 9.66 -26.44 -12.02
C GLY A 32 8.92 -25.22 -11.51
N TYR A 33 9.56 -24.46 -10.61
CA TYR A 33 9.08 -23.16 -10.16
C TYR A 33 9.62 -22.09 -11.08
N HIS A 34 8.73 -21.27 -11.60
CA HIS A 34 9.07 -20.13 -12.44
C HIS A 34 8.63 -18.85 -11.74
N ASN A 35 9.47 -17.83 -11.84
CA ASN A 35 9.12 -16.51 -11.37
C ASN A 35 8.05 -15.93 -12.28
N GLN A 36 6.87 -15.69 -11.72
CA GLN A 36 5.73 -15.18 -12.48
C GLN A 36 5.52 -13.70 -12.26
N ASP A 37 5.73 -13.24 -11.04
CA ASP A 37 5.47 -11.86 -10.68
C ASP A 37 6.45 -11.38 -9.62
N ARG A 38 6.91 -10.15 -9.80
CA ARG A 38 7.72 -9.43 -8.82
C ARG A 38 7.09 -8.08 -8.63
N SER A 39 6.90 -7.69 -7.39
CA SER A 39 6.49 -6.34 -7.09
C SER A 39 7.36 -5.75 -6.00
N ASN A 40 7.54 -4.46 -6.07
CA ASN A 40 8.24 -3.70 -5.05
C ASN A 40 7.39 -2.50 -4.66
N THR A 41 7.36 -2.20 -3.39
CA THR A 41 6.66 -1.05 -2.84
C THR A 41 7.62 -0.24 -2.01
N ILE A 42 7.67 1.06 -2.26
CA ILE A 42 8.43 2.01 -1.44
C ILE A 42 7.44 2.98 -0.83
N ARG A 43 7.51 3.16 0.49
CA ARG A 43 6.70 4.11 1.24
C ARG A 43 7.59 5.01 2.07
N ILE A 44 7.33 6.30 2.00
CA ILE A 44 8.03 7.31 2.79
C ILE A 44 6.98 8.08 3.58
N ARG A 45 7.20 8.23 4.88
CA ARG A 45 6.35 9.03 5.76
C ARG A 45 7.08 10.29 6.18
N PRO A 46 7.10 11.35 5.36
CA PRO A 46 7.81 12.58 5.66
C PRO A 46 7.25 13.33 6.85
N LEU A 47 5.96 13.16 7.15
CA LEU A 47 5.32 13.83 8.27
C LEU A 47 4.53 12.85 9.13
N LYS A 48 4.89 12.75 10.40
CA LYS A 48 4.10 12.02 11.40
C LYS A 48 2.88 12.84 11.81
N GLU A 49 1.80 12.14 12.14
CA GLU A 49 0.63 12.79 12.71
C GLU A 49 0.98 13.54 13.98
N SER A 50 0.47 14.76 14.09
CA SER A 50 0.58 15.59 15.28
C SER A 50 -0.80 16.13 15.68
N ARG A 51 -0.89 16.90 16.75
CA ARG A 51 -2.16 17.52 17.16
C ARG A 51 -2.82 18.34 16.04
N TYR A 52 -2.02 19.07 15.26
CA TYR A 52 -2.53 19.99 14.24
C TYR A 52 -2.41 19.48 12.82
N PHE A 53 -1.45 18.61 12.54
CA PHE A 53 -1.16 18.12 11.20
C PHE A 53 -1.48 16.63 11.04
N PRO A 54 -2.03 16.23 9.88
CA PRO A 54 -2.19 14.82 9.54
C PRO A 54 -0.84 14.15 9.32
N ALA A 55 -0.80 12.83 9.41
CA ALA A 55 0.30 12.06 8.84
C ALA A 55 0.27 12.18 7.32
N VAL A 56 1.44 12.28 6.71
CA VAL A 56 1.61 12.26 5.25
C VAL A 56 2.41 11.03 4.87
N VAL A 57 1.92 10.27 3.91
CA VAL A 57 2.64 9.16 3.31
C VAL A 57 2.69 9.35 1.81
N ILE A 58 3.84 9.14 1.21
CA ILE A 58 4.05 9.10 -0.23
C ILE A 58 4.59 7.72 -0.54
N GLY A 59 4.07 7.07 -1.56
CA GLY A 59 4.53 5.75 -1.94
C GLY A 59 4.45 5.49 -3.42
N GLY A 60 5.01 4.36 -3.79
CA GLY A 60 4.89 3.86 -5.14
C GLY A 60 5.09 2.36 -5.18
N ASP A 61 4.33 1.74 -6.04
CA ASP A 61 4.35 0.32 -6.30
C ASP A 61 4.99 0.05 -7.67
N ASP A 62 5.76 -1.03 -7.75
CA ASP A 62 6.45 -1.49 -8.97
C ASP A 62 7.39 -0.47 -9.62
N LEU A 63 8.03 0.37 -8.81
CA LEU A 63 8.90 1.44 -9.28
C LEU A 63 10.23 0.94 -9.87
N LEU A 64 10.68 -0.26 -9.49
CA LEU A 64 12.00 -0.80 -9.83
C LEU A 64 11.94 -1.93 -10.88
N THR A 65 10.88 -1.98 -11.68
CA THR A 65 10.74 -3.00 -12.72
C THR A 65 11.62 -2.66 -13.92
N GLU A 66 12.64 -3.49 -14.18
CA GLU A 66 13.58 -3.28 -15.27
C GLU A 66 12.94 -3.43 -16.64
N GLY A 67 13.16 -2.44 -17.52
CA GLY A 67 13.08 -2.57 -18.98
C GLY A 67 11.72 -2.44 -19.62
N LYS A 68 10.63 -2.28 -18.88
CA LYS A 68 9.28 -1.98 -19.41
C LYS A 68 8.49 -1.17 -18.40
N THR A 69 7.57 -0.35 -18.89
CA THR A 69 6.59 0.32 -18.03
C THR A 69 5.88 -0.73 -17.17
N PRO A 70 5.96 -0.65 -15.86
CA PRO A 70 5.37 -1.67 -14.99
C PRO A 70 3.87 -1.73 -15.23
N TYR A 71 3.34 -2.94 -15.33
CA TYR A 71 1.92 -3.12 -15.65
C TYR A 71 1.00 -2.58 -14.55
N TRP A 72 1.46 -2.63 -13.30
CA TRP A 72 0.74 -2.19 -12.09
C TRP A 72 1.43 -1.04 -11.35
N GLY A 73 2.40 -0.39 -12.00
CA GLY A 73 3.13 0.72 -11.38
C GLY A 73 2.21 1.87 -11.01
N ALA A 74 2.27 2.30 -9.78
CA ALA A 74 1.49 3.41 -9.28
C ALA A 74 2.27 4.27 -8.30
N TYR A 75 2.01 5.56 -8.32
CA TYR A 75 2.43 6.50 -7.27
C TYR A 75 1.21 6.95 -6.50
N TYR A 76 1.34 7.15 -5.22
CA TYR A 76 0.24 7.64 -4.41
C TYR A 76 0.71 8.55 -3.29
N GLY A 77 -0.21 9.42 -2.87
CA GLY A 77 -0.08 10.25 -1.68
C GLY A 77 -1.27 10.03 -0.77
N VAL A 78 -1.02 9.96 0.53
CA VAL A 78 -2.04 9.67 1.55
C VAL A 78 -1.90 10.62 2.71
N LEU A 79 -3.03 11.13 3.18
CA LEU A 79 -3.17 11.91 4.39
C LEU A 79 -4.04 11.13 5.37
N THR A 80 -3.60 11.01 6.62
CA THR A 80 -4.39 10.37 7.68
C THR A 80 -4.44 11.25 8.91
N LYS A 81 -5.65 11.44 9.44
CA LYS A 81 -5.88 12.20 10.67
C LYS A 81 -6.74 11.40 11.63
N THR A 82 -6.26 11.30 12.87
CA THR A 82 -6.98 10.65 13.96
C THR A 82 -7.58 11.70 14.89
N ILE A 83 -8.87 11.61 15.11
CA ILE A 83 -9.64 12.45 16.01
C ILE A 83 -9.98 11.63 17.25
N GLY A 84 -9.48 12.03 18.40
CA GLY A 84 -9.84 11.46 19.68
C GLY A 84 -11.01 12.22 20.32
N PHE A 85 -12.02 11.51 20.76
CA PHE A 85 -13.15 12.09 21.49
C PHE A 85 -12.92 11.99 23.00
N ARG A 86 -13.51 12.93 23.76
CA ARG A 86 -13.44 12.90 25.23
C ARG A 86 -13.96 11.61 25.87
N SER A 87 -14.90 10.95 25.22
CA SER A 87 -15.44 9.64 25.58
C SER A 87 -14.48 8.46 25.35
N GLY A 88 -13.26 8.72 24.85
CA GLY A 88 -12.24 7.70 24.59
C GLY A 88 -12.36 7.00 23.23
N HIS A 89 -13.40 7.30 22.44
CA HIS A 89 -13.51 6.83 21.06
C HIS A 89 -12.47 7.49 20.15
N GLN A 90 -12.11 6.82 19.07
CA GLN A 90 -11.21 7.37 18.04
C GLN A 90 -11.80 7.20 16.66
N LEU A 91 -11.65 8.21 15.82
CA LEU A 91 -12.02 8.19 14.40
C LEU A 91 -10.77 8.57 13.61
N ALA A 92 -10.25 7.67 12.81
CA ALA A 92 -9.20 7.97 11.84
C ALA A 92 -9.84 8.14 10.45
N ILE A 93 -9.52 9.23 9.79
CA ILE A 93 -9.96 9.54 8.42
C ILE A 93 -8.71 9.55 7.55
N THR A 94 -8.78 8.80 6.46
CA THR A 94 -7.71 8.70 5.47
C THR A 94 -8.24 9.18 4.12
N ALA A 95 -7.48 9.99 3.43
CA ALA A 95 -7.75 10.40 2.05
C ALA A 95 -6.45 10.33 1.26
N GLY A 96 -6.54 9.86 0.04
CA GLY A 96 -5.39 9.72 -0.84
C GLY A 96 -5.75 9.92 -2.29
N TRP A 97 -4.71 9.98 -3.09
CA TRP A 97 -4.80 10.02 -4.53
C TRP A 97 -3.72 9.14 -5.12
N TYR A 98 -4.06 8.33 -6.11
CA TYR A 98 -3.10 7.53 -6.84
C TYR A 98 -3.01 7.95 -8.31
N PHE A 99 -1.81 7.73 -8.87
CA PHE A 99 -1.47 7.94 -10.27
C PHE A 99 -0.89 6.64 -10.81
N HIS A 100 -1.52 6.07 -11.79
CA HIS A 100 -0.99 4.88 -12.45
C HIS A 100 0.11 5.27 -13.44
N GLN A 101 1.19 4.48 -13.49
CA GLN A 101 2.29 4.63 -14.41
C GLN A 101 2.09 3.70 -15.62
N GLY A 102 1.31 4.12 -16.61
CA GLY A 102 1.13 3.32 -17.83
C GLY A 102 0.23 3.99 -18.84
N ASP A 103 0.47 3.69 -20.13
CA ASP A 103 -0.28 4.24 -21.26
C ASP A 103 -1.65 3.59 -21.49
N LYS A 104 -2.08 2.66 -20.62
CA LYS A 104 -3.34 1.96 -20.80
C LYS A 104 -4.49 2.71 -20.16
N PRO A 105 -5.55 3.05 -20.92
CA PRO A 105 -6.69 3.81 -20.41
C PRO A 105 -7.55 3.08 -19.37
N VAL A 106 -7.27 1.81 -19.09
CA VAL A 106 -8.03 0.98 -18.15
C VAL A 106 -7.67 1.28 -16.69
N TYR A 107 -6.52 1.91 -16.44
CA TYR A 107 -6.03 2.17 -15.09
C TYR A 107 -6.20 3.65 -14.76
N ASN A 108 -7.28 3.94 -14.07
CA ASN A 108 -7.61 5.31 -13.69
C ASN A 108 -6.71 5.80 -12.57
N LYS A 109 -6.34 7.06 -12.65
CA LYS A 109 -5.91 7.86 -11.52
C LYS A 109 -7.17 8.33 -10.79
N GLY A 110 -7.15 8.31 -9.48
CA GLY A 110 -8.34 8.70 -8.74
C GLY A 110 -8.12 8.89 -7.25
N PRO A 111 -9.13 9.44 -6.60
CA PRO A 111 -9.16 9.52 -5.16
C PRO A 111 -9.47 8.15 -4.56
N PHE A 112 -8.90 7.89 -3.40
CA PHE A 112 -9.29 6.81 -2.53
C PHE A 112 -9.32 7.29 -1.09
N GLY A 113 -9.97 6.55 -0.23
CA GLY A 113 -10.03 6.95 1.16
C GLY A 113 -10.72 5.94 2.05
N GLY A 114 -10.72 6.24 3.35
CA GLY A 114 -11.36 5.36 4.30
C GLY A 114 -11.54 6.00 5.66
N VAL A 115 -12.36 5.35 6.44
CA VAL A 115 -12.58 5.71 7.84
C VAL A 115 -12.38 4.49 8.71
N ARG A 116 -11.78 4.70 9.88
CA ARG A 116 -11.61 3.68 10.91
C ARG A 116 -12.13 4.21 12.23
N TYR A 117 -13.10 3.55 12.78
CA TYR A 117 -13.65 3.85 14.10
C TYR A 117 -13.20 2.81 15.12
N THR A 118 -12.71 3.29 16.26
CA THR A 118 -12.29 2.46 17.39
C THR A 118 -13.12 2.87 18.61
N PRO A 119 -13.99 1.99 19.14
CA PRO A 119 -14.80 2.28 20.31
C PRO A 119 -13.95 2.30 21.59
N SER A 120 -14.36 3.09 22.58
CA SER A 120 -13.64 3.23 23.86
C SER A 120 -13.68 1.97 24.72
N PHE A 121 -14.75 1.20 24.62
CA PHE A 121 -14.96 -0.02 25.44
C PHE A 121 -14.15 -1.24 24.98
N CYS A 122 -13.66 -1.22 23.72
CA CYS A 122 -12.83 -2.30 23.17
C CYS A 122 -11.88 -1.72 22.12
N ARG A 123 -10.64 -1.45 22.51
CA ARG A 123 -9.64 -0.83 21.61
C ARG A 123 -9.12 -1.77 20.52
N GLU A 124 -9.27 -3.06 20.71
CA GLU A 124 -8.93 -4.09 19.73
C GLU A 124 -9.96 -4.15 18.60
N LEU A 125 -11.20 -3.75 18.87
CA LEU A 125 -12.27 -3.70 17.87
C LEU A 125 -12.12 -2.46 16.99
N LYS A 126 -12.11 -2.67 15.68
CA LYS A 126 -12.01 -1.60 14.69
C LYS A 126 -13.03 -1.82 13.60
N PHE A 127 -13.85 -0.82 13.36
CA PHE A 127 -14.74 -0.79 12.20
C PHE A 127 -14.07 0.03 11.11
N MET A 128 -14.02 -0.52 9.89
CA MET A 128 -13.38 0.13 8.75
C MET A 128 -14.34 0.14 7.56
N ALA A 129 -14.33 1.26 6.83
CA ALA A 129 -14.98 1.40 5.54
C ALA A 129 -14.01 2.12 4.60
N GLU A 130 -13.86 1.58 3.40
CA GLU A 130 -12.92 2.06 2.39
C GLU A 130 -13.65 2.28 1.06
N TYR A 131 -13.12 3.20 0.29
CA TYR A 131 -13.53 3.53 -1.08
C TYR A 131 -12.27 3.72 -1.94
N ASP A 132 -12.23 3.07 -3.10
CA ASP A 132 -11.20 3.14 -4.12
C ASP A 132 -11.78 3.03 -5.56
#